data_bdbf894d3447e1d55b1fa1888a7d2a80
#
_entry.id   bdbf894d3447e1d55b1fa1888a7d2a80
#
_cell.length_a   1.000
_cell.length_b   1.000
_cell.length_c   1.000
_cell.angle_alpha   90.00
_cell.angle_beta   90.00
_cell.angle_gamma   90.00
#
_symmetry.space_group_name_H-M   'P 1'
#
loop_
_entity.id
_entity.type
_entity.pdbx_description
1 polymer ?
#
loop_
_entity_poly.entity_id
_entity_poly.type
_entity_poly.pdbx_seq_one_letter_code
_entity_poly.pdbx_strand_id
1 'polypeptide(L)'
;LHVSADEYLPFEANRNFFYLTGLRRDHMILMMKKTAKEEKSILFIEEADLNQERWFGRKVTVSEAQEITGIDDVRFLDSFEGMVNRLMAREDIGTLYFDCYRYQVEDLPGYNMVKAEEFAKKFPGRPIKNIAPVIAALRMQKDEDEIALVRQAIKITDDALKFVMKNLKPGCTEYQAQADFEYKIFHEGADGTAFPTIAGSGANGTMLHYDTNRDVCEDETLLLMDLGAKFQGYCADITRTYPVNGKYTDRQRQVYDVVLAANRAVAKAAKPGMTLKELDDIAKDVLGEGCVKLGLI
;
A
#
# COMPACT_ATOMS: atom_id res chain seq x y z
N LEU A 1 -15.20 -5.89 -5.81
CA LEU A 1 -15.95 -5.15 -6.86
C LEU A 1 -16.19 -6.09 -8.03
N HIS A 2 -17.43 -6.33 -8.37
CA HIS A 2 -17.82 -7.11 -9.55
C HIS A 2 -17.45 -6.34 -10.82
N VAL A 3 -16.74 -6.98 -11.74
CA VAL A 3 -16.39 -6.40 -13.04
C VAL A 3 -17.33 -6.97 -14.10
N SER A 4 -17.43 -8.30 -14.18
CA SER A 4 -18.37 -9.02 -15.06
C SER A 4 -18.54 -10.44 -14.55
N ALA A 5 -19.64 -11.10 -14.87
CA ALA A 5 -19.91 -12.52 -14.58
C ALA A 5 -19.11 -13.09 -13.39
N ASP A 6 -18.05 -13.85 -13.64
CA ASP A 6 -17.17 -14.46 -12.63
C ASP A 6 -15.87 -13.65 -12.38
N GLU A 7 -15.78 -12.43 -12.93
CA GLU A 7 -14.60 -11.58 -12.76
C GLU A 7 -14.76 -10.61 -11.59
N TYR A 8 -13.85 -10.71 -10.64
CA TYR A 8 -13.78 -9.85 -9.46
C TYR A 8 -12.42 -9.13 -9.41
N LEU A 9 -12.43 -7.86 -9.05
CA LEU A 9 -11.21 -7.22 -8.57
C LEU A 9 -10.83 -7.80 -7.20
N PRO A 10 -9.54 -8.06 -6.96
CA PRO A 10 -9.08 -8.47 -5.63
C PRO A 10 -9.58 -7.51 -4.56
N PHE A 11 -10.09 -8.04 -3.46
CA PHE A 11 -10.52 -7.21 -2.35
C PHE A 11 -9.31 -6.65 -1.61
N GLU A 12 -9.29 -5.34 -1.47
CA GLU A 12 -8.33 -4.64 -0.61
C GLU A 12 -9.11 -3.95 0.53
N ALA A 13 -8.78 -4.34 1.76
CA ALA A 13 -9.38 -3.71 2.93
C ALA A 13 -8.96 -2.23 3.02
N ASN A 14 -9.86 -1.38 3.49
CA ASN A 14 -9.49 -0.03 3.87
C ASN A 14 -8.30 -0.09 4.83
N ARG A 15 -7.24 0.63 4.52
CA ARG A 15 -5.95 0.53 5.23
C ARG A 15 -6.02 0.98 6.69
N ASN A 16 -6.89 1.93 7.00
CA ASN A 16 -7.15 2.36 8.37
C ASN A 16 -7.95 1.32 9.14
N PHE A 17 -8.94 0.68 8.49
CA PHE A 17 -9.66 -0.44 9.07
C PHE A 17 -8.72 -1.61 9.38
N PHE A 18 -7.87 -1.99 8.42
CA PHE A 18 -6.87 -3.04 8.62
C PHE A 18 -5.91 -2.71 9.78
N TYR A 19 -5.38 -1.47 9.81
CA TYR A 19 -4.49 -1.02 10.88
C TYR A 19 -5.12 -1.13 12.27
N LEU A 20 -6.42 -0.81 12.38
CA LEU A 20 -7.15 -0.83 13.66
C LEU A 20 -7.65 -2.22 14.07
N THR A 21 -7.73 -3.17 13.15
CA THR A 21 -8.38 -4.48 13.40
C THR A 21 -7.55 -5.69 13.04
N GLY A 22 -6.53 -5.55 12.18
CA GLY A 22 -5.80 -6.69 11.61
C GLY A 22 -6.61 -7.51 10.58
N LEU A 23 -7.87 -7.16 10.30
CA LEU A 23 -8.75 -7.91 9.41
C LEU A 23 -8.69 -7.41 7.98
N ARG A 24 -8.58 -8.36 7.02
CA ARG A 24 -8.58 -8.10 5.57
C ARG A 24 -9.75 -8.82 4.89
N ARG A 25 -10.96 -8.57 5.39
CA ARG A 25 -12.22 -9.13 4.86
C ARG A 25 -13.20 -8.00 4.57
N ASP A 26 -14.08 -8.23 3.63
CA ASP A 26 -15.19 -7.35 3.27
C ASP A 26 -16.36 -7.44 4.28
N HIS A 27 -17.35 -6.60 4.10
CA HIS A 27 -18.59 -6.57 4.87
C HIS A 27 -18.34 -6.52 6.39
N MET A 28 -17.48 -5.60 6.83
CA MET A 28 -17.20 -5.37 8.24
C MET A 28 -17.23 -3.88 8.59
N ILE A 29 -17.67 -3.55 9.79
CA ILE A 29 -17.69 -2.17 10.30
C ILE A 29 -17.05 -2.15 11.68
N LEU A 30 -16.05 -1.31 11.87
CA LEU A 30 -15.54 -0.95 13.19
C LEU A 30 -16.22 0.32 13.66
N MET A 31 -16.88 0.25 14.80
CA MET A 31 -17.45 1.40 15.49
C MET A 31 -16.77 1.60 16.83
N MET A 32 -16.24 2.79 17.06
CA MET A 32 -15.67 3.18 18.34
C MET A 32 -16.55 4.27 18.99
N LYS A 33 -16.85 4.10 20.25
CA LYS A 33 -17.62 5.05 21.05
C LYS A 33 -16.77 5.57 22.20
N LYS A 34 -16.71 6.88 22.34
CA LYS A 34 -16.08 7.54 23.50
C LYS A 34 -17.04 8.54 24.11
N THR A 35 -17.30 8.39 25.39
CA THR A 35 -18.08 9.33 26.22
C THR A 35 -17.30 9.66 27.49
N ALA A 36 -17.82 10.56 28.32
CA ALA A 36 -17.21 10.83 29.64
C ALA A 36 -17.19 9.59 30.57
N LYS A 37 -18.02 8.58 30.31
CA LYS A 37 -18.21 7.42 31.19
C LYS A 37 -17.62 6.13 30.66
N GLU A 38 -17.47 6.01 29.35
CA GLU A 38 -17.00 4.76 28.74
C GLU A 38 -16.31 4.98 27.40
N GLU A 39 -15.36 4.12 27.12
CA GLU A 39 -14.77 3.93 25.79
C GLU A 39 -15.06 2.49 25.37
N LYS A 40 -15.52 2.30 24.14
CA LYS A 40 -15.89 0.98 23.65
C LYS A 40 -15.68 0.86 22.16
N SER A 41 -15.00 -0.22 21.76
CA SER A 41 -14.90 -0.67 20.37
C SER A 41 -15.90 -1.80 20.13
N ILE A 42 -16.59 -1.76 19.00
CA ILE A 42 -17.56 -2.77 18.57
C ILE A 42 -17.26 -3.10 17.12
N LEU A 43 -17.05 -4.36 16.83
CA LEU A 43 -16.86 -4.84 15.48
C LEU A 43 -18.15 -5.51 14.99
N PHE A 44 -18.60 -5.10 13.81
CA PHE A 44 -19.73 -5.75 13.14
C PHE A 44 -19.20 -6.59 11.99
N ILE A 45 -19.60 -7.84 11.93
CA ILE A 45 -19.23 -8.82 10.91
C ILE A 45 -20.47 -9.38 10.23
N GLU A 46 -20.30 -9.95 9.06
CA GLU A 46 -21.38 -10.64 8.36
C GLU A 46 -21.67 -11.98 9.03
N GLU A 47 -22.95 -12.32 9.18
CA GLU A 47 -23.35 -13.64 9.64
C GLU A 47 -23.05 -14.71 8.58
N ALA A 48 -22.59 -15.88 9.01
CA ALA A 48 -22.27 -16.96 8.10
C ALA A 48 -23.54 -17.52 7.44
N ASP A 49 -23.54 -17.61 6.10
CA ASP A 49 -24.55 -18.31 5.31
C ASP A 49 -23.89 -19.49 4.58
N LEU A 50 -24.30 -20.70 4.91
CA LEU A 50 -23.72 -21.92 4.37
C LEU A 50 -23.79 -21.99 2.82
N ASN A 51 -24.78 -21.37 2.17
CA ASN A 51 -24.86 -21.32 0.73
C ASN A 51 -23.82 -20.35 0.15
N GLN A 52 -23.65 -19.19 0.75
CA GLN A 52 -22.63 -18.24 0.35
C GLN A 52 -21.22 -18.78 0.64
N GLU A 53 -20.99 -19.44 1.76
CA GLU A 53 -19.70 -20.03 2.10
C GLU A 53 -19.26 -21.13 1.11
N ARG A 54 -20.19 -21.84 0.48
CA ARG A 54 -19.88 -22.78 -0.60
C ARG A 54 -19.31 -22.12 -1.85
N TRP A 55 -19.67 -20.87 -2.11
CA TRP A 55 -19.23 -20.13 -3.28
C TRP A 55 -18.00 -19.26 -3.01
N PHE A 56 -17.94 -18.61 -1.86
CA PHE A 56 -16.97 -17.54 -1.57
C PHE A 56 -16.02 -17.88 -0.41
N GLY A 57 -16.11 -19.08 0.13
CA GLY A 57 -15.31 -19.51 1.26
C GLY A 57 -15.89 -19.08 2.62
N ARG A 58 -15.31 -19.61 3.67
CA ARG A 58 -15.78 -19.45 5.04
C ARG A 58 -15.69 -18.00 5.53
N LYS A 59 -16.72 -17.52 6.19
CA LYS A 59 -16.73 -16.22 6.87
C LYS A 59 -15.96 -16.28 8.20
N VAL A 60 -15.49 -15.13 8.66
CA VAL A 60 -14.83 -15.00 9.97
C VAL A 60 -15.88 -15.18 11.06
N THR A 61 -15.63 -16.05 12.00
CA THR A 61 -16.50 -16.25 13.17
C THR A 61 -16.30 -15.17 14.22
N VAL A 62 -17.25 -15.05 15.15
CA VAL A 62 -17.14 -14.11 16.28
C VAL A 62 -15.87 -14.37 17.09
N SER A 63 -15.56 -15.62 17.41
CA SER A 63 -14.37 -15.98 18.20
C SER A 63 -13.07 -15.66 17.48
N GLU A 64 -12.99 -15.93 16.17
CA GLU A 64 -11.81 -15.57 15.37
C GLU A 64 -11.63 -14.04 15.27
N ALA A 65 -12.74 -13.32 15.09
CA ALA A 65 -12.70 -11.87 15.07
C ALA A 65 -12.20 -11.29 16.39
N GLN A 66 -12.66 -11.83 17.52
CA GLN A 66 -12.19 -11.46 18.86
C GLN A 66 -10.70 -11.76 19.05
N GLU A 67 -10.25 -12.95 18.64
CA GLU A 67 -8.84 -13.36 18.74
C GLU A 67 -7.91 -12.47 17.90
N ILE A 68 -8.30 -12.17 16.66
CA ILE A 68 -7.49 -11.35 15.75
C ILE A 68 -7.44 -9.89 16.20
N THR A 69 -8.58 -9.33 16.61
CA THR A 69 -8.71 -7.88 16.85
C THR A 69 -8.50 -7.47 18.30
N GLY A 70 -8.63 -8.39 19.24
CA GLY A 70 -8.70 -8.06 20.67
C GLY A 70 -9.99 -7.31 21.07
N ILE A 71 -10.99 -7.23 20.19
CA ILE A 71 -12.26 -6.54 20.46
C ILE A 71 -13.27 -7.56 21.00
N ASP A 72 -13.67 -7.44 22.27
CA ASP A 72 -14.62 -8.36 22.91
C ASP A 72 -16.05 -8.26 22.36
N ASP A 73 -16.51 -7.04 21.98
CA ASP A 73 -17.88 -6.83 21.48
C ASP A 73 -17.92 -6.99 19.96
N VAL A 74 -18.13 -8.21 19.52
CA VAL A 74 -18.33 -8.56 18.10
C VAL A 74 -19.80 -8.89 17.87
N ARG A 75 -20.42 -8.29 16.85
CA ARG A 75 -21.85 -8.41 16.52
C ARG A 75 -22.06 -8.66 15.05
N PHE A 76 -23.27 -9.07 14.67
CA PHE A 76 -23.64 -9.17 13.28
C PHE A 76 -24.11 -7.83 12.70
N LEU A 77 -23.87 -7.62 11.39
CA LEU A 77 -24.15 -6.39 10.68
C LEU A 77 -25.63 -5.97 10.72
N ASP A 78 -26.56 -6.92 10.80
CA ASP A 78 -28.00 -6.66 10.89
C ASP A 78 -28.36 -5.81 12.11
N SER A 79 -27.59 -5.93 13.19
CA SER A 79 -27.77 -5.17 14.42
C SER A 79 -27.24 -3.73 14.37
N PHE A 80 -26.44 -3.38 13.34
CA PHE A 80 -25.72 -2.10 13.26
C PHE A 80 -26.66 -0.89 13.23
N GLU A 81 -27.63 -0.87 12.31
CA GLU A 81 -28.55 0.26 12.19
C GLU A 81 -29.39 0.49 13.47
N GLY A 82 -29.89 -0.59 14.07
CA GLY A 82 -30.61 -0.52 15.33
C GLY A 82 -29.75 0.06 16.46
N MET A 83 -28.46 -0.29 16.49
CA MET A 83 -27.53 0.26 17.46
C MET A 83 -27.26 1.75 17.21
N VAL A 84 -26.98 2.13 15.98
CA VAL A 84 -26.77 3.54 15.60
C VAL A 84 -27.96 4.39 16.01
N ASN A 85 -29.19 3.97 15.69
CA ASN A 85 -30.40 4.70 16.04
C ASN A 85 -30.53 4.91 17.57
N ARG A 86 -30.22 3.87 18.37
CA ARG A 86 -30.22 3.98 19.86
C ARG A 86 -29.14 4.95 20.36
N LEU A 87 -27.96 4.94 19.74
CA LEU A 87 -26.89 5.87 20.12
C LEU A 87 -27.23 7.32 19.74
N MET A 88 -27.81 7.53 18.58
CA MET A 88 -28.17 8.89 18.12
C MET A 88 -29.32 9.50 18.93
N ALA A 89 -30.13 8.69 19.60
CA ALA A 89 -31.15 9.18 20.53
C ALA A 89 -30.56 9.66 21.87
N ARG A 90 -29.25 9.43 22.13
CA ARG A 90 -28.59 9.84 23.38
C ARG A 90 -28.05 11.28 23.27
N GLU A 91 -28.16 12.03 24.33
CA GLU A 91 -27.66 13.40 24.42
C GLU A 91 -26.12 13.47 24.53
N ASP A 92 -25.49 12.40 25.11
CA ASP A 92 -24.04 12.32 25.34
C ASP A 92 -23.20 12.01 24.08
N ILE A 93 -23.84 11.77 22.94
CA ILE A 93 -23.17 11.62 21.64
C ILE A 93 -23.19 12.94 20.88
N GLY A 94 -22.10 13.66 20.92
CA GLY A 94 -22.03 15.04 20.35
C GLY A 94 -21.56 15.08 18.90
N THR A 95 -20.57 14.28 18.50
CA THR A 95 -19.92 14.36 17.19
C THR A 95 -19.74 12.96 16.61
N LEU A 96 -19.95 12.83 15.31
CA LEU A 96 -19.68 11.64 14.53
C LEU A 96 -18.34 11.80 13.79
N TYR A 97 -17.57 10.73 13.73
CA TYR A 97 -16.31 10.72 13.00
C TYR A 97 -16.35 9.63 11.94
N PHE A 98 -15.93 9.97 10.72
CA PHE A 98 -15.79 9.04 9.61
C PHE A 98 -14.37 9.10 9.06
N ASP A 99 -13.86 7.98 8.59
CA ASP A 99 -12.59 7.91 7.85
C ASP A 99 -12.86 8.36 6.40
N CYS A 100 -12.82 9.67 6.19
CA CYS A 100 -13.07 10.31 4.90
C CYS A 100 -11.74 10.61 4.18
N TYR A 101 -10.88 9.59 4.03
CA TYR A 101 -9.65 9.73 3.25
C TYR A 101 -9.96 9.87 1.76
N ARG A 102 -9.29 10.83 1.09
CA ARG A 102 -9.29 11.03 -0.35
C ARG A 102 -7.87 11.45 -0.75
N TYR A 103 -7.32 10.83 -1.79
CA TYR A 103 -5.98 11.16 -2.26
C TYR A 103 -5.98 12.44 -3.10
N GLN A 104 -6.88 12.55 -4.08
CA GLN A 104 -7.09 13.75 -4.90
C GLN A 104 -8.54 14.22 -4.82
N VAL A 105 -8.75 15.51 -5.07
CA VAL A 105 -10.10 16.10 -4.98
C VAL A 105 -11.03 15.52 -6.03
N GLU A 106 -10.48 15.12 -7.18
CA GLU A 106 -11.19 14.54 -8.32
C GLU A 106 -11.54 13.06 -8.14
N ASP A 107 -10.94 12.38 -7.17
CA ASP A 107 -11.25 10.97 -6.90
C ASP A 107 -12.73 10.79 -6.56
N LEU A 108 -13.29 9.67 -6.99
CA LEU A 108 -14.64 9.30 -6.57
C LEU A 108 -14.71 9.18 -5.04
N PRO A 109 -15.81 9.63 -4.43
CA PRO A 109 -15.97 9.53 -2.98
C PRO A 109 -15.93 8.05 -2.55
N GLY A 110 -15.05 7.74 -1.62
CA GLY A 110 -14.99 6.42 -1.01
C GLY A 110 -16.25 6.09 -0.19
N TYR A 111 -16.47 4.81 0.09
CA TYR A 111 -17.65 4.32 0.80
C TYR A 111 -17.94 5.10 2.11
N ASN A 112 -16.93 5.36 2.92
CA ASN A 112 -17.09 6.09 4.18
C ASN A 112 -17.51 7.55 3.97
N MET A 113 -17.12 8.20 2.87
CA MET A 113 -17.57 9.55 2.54
C MET A 113 -19.06 9.56 2.17
N VAL A 114 -19.49 8.60 1.33
CA VAL A 114 -20.91 8.44 1.00
C VAL A 114 -21.73 8.18 2.25
N LYS A 115 -21.25 7.31 3.15
CA LYS A 115 -21.92 7.05 4.43
C LYS A 115 -21.94 8.27 5.34
N ALA A 116 -20.90 9.07 5.39
CA ALA A 116 -20.89 10.32 6.15
C ALA A 116 -21.98 11.29 5.66
N GLU A 117 -22.17 11.42 4.35
CA GLU A 117 -23.24 12.24 3.77
C GLU A 117 -24.65 11.70 4.09
N GLU A 118 -24.84 10.38 4.01
CA GLU A 118 -26.10 9.73 4.41
C GLU A 118 -26.42 10.00 5.89
N PHE A 119 -25.42 9.88 6.77
CA PHE A 119 -25.57 10.16 8.19
C PHE A 119 -25.86 11.63 8.48
N ALA A 120 -25.22 12.56 7.75
CA ALA A 120 -25.51 13.98 7.87
C ALA A 120 -27.00 14.31 7.56
N LYS A 121 -27.55 13.65 6.54
CA LYS A 121 -28.96 13.78 6.19
C LYS A 121 -29.90 13.12 7.22
N LYS A 122 -29.50 11.94 7.73
CA LYS A 122 -30.32 11.16 8.67
C LYS A 122 -30.31 11.77 10.09
N PHE A 123 -29.20 12.42 10.49
CA PHE A 123 -28.99 13.00 11.82
C PHE A 123 -28.50 14.47 11.73
N PRO A 124 -29.34 15.40 11.25
CA PRO A 124 -28.90 16.78 10.90
C PRO A 124 -28.41 17.60 12.09
N GLY A 125 -28.75 17.20 13.33
CA GLY A 125 -28.26 17.86 14.55
C GLY A 125 -26.91 17.39 15.04
N ARG A 126 -26.21 16.49 14.33
CA ARG A 126 -24.92 15.92 14.73
C ARG A 126 -23.81 16.35 13.78
N PRO A 127 -22.79 17.09 14.25
CA PRO A 127 -21.65 17.44 13.42
C PRO A 127 -20.85 16.18 13.02
N ILE A 128 -20.40 16.15 11.76
CA ILE A 128 -19.56 15.10 11.22
C ILE A 128 -18.14 15.64 11.01
N LYS A 129 -17.12 14.88 11.43
CA LYS A 129 -15.71 15.20 11.28
C LYS A 129 -14.95 14.06 10.63
N ASN A 130 -13.86 14.42 9.93
CA ASN A 130 -12.95 13.45 9.34
C ASN A 130 -11.90 13.00 10.37
N ILE A 131 -11.81 11.68 10.63
CA ILE A 131 -10.82 11.09 11.53
C ILE A 131 -9.55 10.62 10.80
N ALA A 132 -9.55 10.55 9.48
CA ALA A 132 -8.41 10.04 8.70
C ALA A 132 -7.07 10.69 9.08
N PRO A 133 -6.95 12.02 9.29
CA PRO A 133 -5.69 12.63 9.69
C PRO A 133 -5.17 12.14 11.06
N VAL A 134 -6.06 11.84 11.98
CA VAL A 134 -5.68 11.31 13.31
C VAL A 134 -5.11 9.89 13.19
N ILE A 135 -5.79 9.03 12.42
CA ILE A 135 -5.32 7.67 12.18
C ILE A 135 -4.01 7.69 11.36
N ALA A 136 -3.89 8.59 10.39
CA ALA A 136 -2.66 8.77 9.62
C ALA A 136 -1.48 9.12 10.53
N ALA A 137 -1.67 10.01 11.51
CA ALA A 137 -0.62 10.37 12.48
C ALA A 137 -0.16 9.16 13.32
N LEU A 138 -1.08 8.29 13.72
CA LEU A 138 -0.74 7.04 14.43
C LEU A 138 0.08 6.10 13.53
N ARG A 139 -0.32 5.95 12.27
CA ARG A 139 0.33 5.06 11.28
C ARG A 139 1.70 5.58 10.79
N MET A 140 1.99 6.87 10.96
CA MET A 140 3.28 7.44 10.56
C MET A 140 4.45 6.84 11.34
N GLN A 141 4.27 6.60 12.63
CA GLN A 141 5.26 5.94 13.47
C GLN A 141 4.94 4.45 13.54
N LYS A 142 5.84 3.61 13.00
CA LYS A 142 5.71 2.16 12.98
C LYS A 142 6.23 1.57 14.28
N ASP A 143 5.54 0.57 14.79
CA ASP A 143 6.04 -0.25 15.88
C ASP A 143 6.99 -1.36 15.38
N GLU A 144 7.51 -2.19 16.29
CA GLU A 144 8.49 -3.22 15.97
C GLU A 144 7.89 -4.35 15.10
N ASP A 145 6.61 -4.68 15.28
CA ASP A 145 5.93 -5.70 14.49
C ASP A 145 5.68 -5.20 13.07
N GLU A 146 5.25 -3.95 12.91
CA GLU A 146 5.11 -3.29 11.60
C GLU A 146 6.46 -3.22 10.87
N ILE A 147 7.54 -2.86 11.58
CA ILE A 147 8.90 -2.84 11.02
C ILE A 147 9.33 -4.22 10.58
N ALA A 148 9.01 -5.28 11.34
CA ALA A 148 9.33 -6.65 10.96
C ALA A 148 8.63 -7.06 9.65
N LEU A 149 7.36 -6.69 9.47
CA LEU A 149 6.60 -6.94 8.25
C LEU A 149 7.17 -6.18 7.05
N VAL A 150 7.54 -4.90 7.22
CA VAL A 150 8.22 -4.11 6.17
C VAL A 150 9.55 -4.76 5.78
N ARG A 151 10.34 -5.20 6.74
CA ARG A 151 11.62 -5.90 6.48
C ARG A 151 11.41 -7.20 5.71
N GLN A 152 10.34 -7.95 6.01
CA GLN A 152 10.00 -9.16 5.26
C GLN A 152 9.60 -8.84 3.82
N ALA A 153 8.78 -7.81 3.59
CA ALA A 153 8.43 -7.35 2.26
C ALA A 153 9.67 -6.92 1.45
N ILE A 154 10.60 -6.19 2.08
CA ILE A 154 11.89 -5.80 1.48
C ILE A 154 12.72 -7.03 1.12
N LYS A 155 12.82 -8.01 2.03
CA LYS A 155 13.57 -9.24 1.79
C LYS A 155 13.03 -10.03 0.59
N ILE A 156 11.72 -10.23 0.52
CA ILE A 156 11.06 -10.89 -0.61
C ILE A 156 11.36 -10.15 -1.91
N THR A 157 11.26 -8.82 -1.90
CA THR A 157 11.55 -7.97 -3.06
C THR A 157 13.01 -8.09 -3.52
N ASP A 158 13.96 -8.04 -2.59
CA ASP A 158 15.39 -8.15 -2.89
C ASP A 158 15.75 -9.52 -3.46
N ASP A 159 15.21 -10.60 -2.89
CA ASP A 159 15.42 -11.97 -3.37
C ASP A 159 14.81 -12.16 -4.78
N ALA A 160 13.63 -11.58 -5.04
CA ALA A 160 13.00 -11.61 -6.35
C ALA A 160 13.77 -10.79 -7.39
N LEU A 161 14.24 -9.60 -7.03
CA LEU A 161 15.07 -8.77 -7.91
C LEU A 161 16.38 -9.48 -8.29
N LYS A 162 17.04 -10.13 -7.34
CA LYS A 162 18.23 -10.95 -7.61
C LYS A 162 17.92 -12.13 -8.52
N PHE A 163 16.74 -12.71 -8.42
CA PHE A 163 16.29 -13.77 -9.32
C PHE A 163 16.13 -13.24 -10.76
N VAL A 164 15.47 -12.09 -10.94
CA VAL A 164 15.37 -11.45 -12.26
C VAL A 164 16.75 -11.15 -12.83
N MET A 165 17.63 -10.52 -12.06
CA MET A 165 18.99 -10.18 -12.51
C MET A 165 19.81 -11.39 -12.99
N LYS A 166 19.56 -12.58 -12.43
CA LYS A 166 20.23 -13.83 -12.85
C LYS A 166 19.67 -14.41 -14.13
N ASN A 167 18.38 -14.16 -14.41
CA ASN A 167 17.68 -14.73 -15.55
C ASN A 167 17.66 -13.78 -16.75
N LEU A 168 17.85 -12.47 -16.53
CA LEU A 168 17.83 -11.45 -17.57
C LEU A 168 18.93 -11.70 -18.62
N LYS A 169 18.54 -11.62 -19.89
CA LYS A 169 19.43 -11.79 -21.05
C LYS A 169 19.00 -10.86 -22.18
N PRO A 170 19.92 -10.40 -23.04
CA PRO A 170 19.55 -9.72 -24.27
C PRO A 170 18.56 -10.54 -25.10
N GLY A 171 17.54 -9.85 -25.63
CA GLY A 171 16.44 -10.46 -26.39
C GLY A 171 15.26 -10.92 -25.55
N CYS A 172 15.32 -10.90 -24.20
CA CYS A 172 14.10 -11.05 -23.39
C CYS A 172 13.23 -9.78 -23.50
N THR A 173 12.00 -9.86 -23.05
CA THR A 173 11.09 -8.71 -23.02
C THR A 173 10.91 -8.19 -21.61
N GLU A 174 10.51 -6.92 -21.48
CA GLU A 174 10.22 -6.28 -20.21
C GLU A 174 9.18 -7.04 -19.38
N TYR A 175 8.10 -7.55 -20.05
CA TYR A 175 7.10 -8.36 -19.36
C TYR A 175 7.60 -9.72 -18.89
N GLN A 176 8.64 -10.29 -19.51
CA GLN A 176 9.29 -11.51 -19.00
C GLN A 176 10.04 -11.21 -17.72
N ALA A 177 10.74 -10.08 -17.64
CA ALA A 177 11.39 -9.64 -16.40
C ALA A 177 10.34 -9.34 -15.30
N GLN A 178 9.22 -8.73 -15.66
CA GLN A 178 8.07 -8.54 -14.75
C GLN A 178 7.53 -9.90 -14.27
N ALA A 179 7.28 -10.83 -15.18
CA ALA A 179 6.75 -12.17 -14.85
C ALA A 179 7.69 -12.95 -13.91
N ASP A 180 9.00 -12.87 -14.13
CA ASP A 180 10.00 -13.49 -13.26
C ASP A 180 9.96 -12.90 -11.84
N PHE A 181 9.80 -11.59 -11.71
CA PHE A 181 9.64 -10.92 -10.43
C PHE A 181 8.36 -11.37 -9.73
N GLU A 182 7.23 -11.28 -10.41
CA GLU A 182 5.92 -11.63 -9.85
C GLU A 182 5.83 -13.11 -9.48
N TYR A 183 6.34 -14.01 -10.33
CA TYR A 183 6.48 -15.41 -9.98
C TYR A 183 7.25 -15.61 -8.68
N LYS A 184 8.40 -14.94 -8.54
CA LYS A 184 9.27 -15.13 -7.40
C LYS A 184 8.67 -14.61 -6.11
N ILE A 185 8.03 -13.42 -6.10
CA ILE A 185 7.40 -12.89 -4.89
C ILE A 185 6.24 -13.77 -4.43
N PHE A 186 5.41 -14.28 -5.33
CA PHE A 186 4.34 -15.21 -4.98
C PHE A 186 4.88 -16.53 -4.42
N HIS A 187 5.97 -17.04 -5.00
CA HIS A 187 6.63 -18.25 -4.51
C HIS A 187 7.19 -18.07 -3.09
N GLU A 188 7.59 -16.87 -2.71
CA GLU A 188 8.09 -16.50 -1.37
C GLU A 188 6.96 -16.12 -0.39
N GLY A 189 5.69 -16.22 -0.80
CA GLY A 189 4.52 -16.02 0.05
C GLY A 189 4.04 -14.57 0.17
N ALA A 190 4.38 -13.71 -0.79
CA ALA A 190 3.81 -12.37 -0.84
C ALA A 190 2.30 -12.41 -1.15
N ASP A 191 1.56 -11.42 -0.65
CA ASP A 191 0.14 -11.20 -0.97
C ASP A 191 -0.05 -10.76 -2.44
N GLY A 192 0.99 -10.18 -3.05
CA GLY A 192 1.00 -9.65 -4.40
C GLY A 192 2.07 -8.58 -4.59
N THR A 193 1.98 -7.85 -5.69
CA THR A 193 2.79 -6.65 -5.91
C THR A 193 2.28 -5.49 -5.06
N ALA A 194 3.18 -4.63 -4.60
CA ALA A 194 2.86 -3.42 -3.83
C ALA A 194 2.18 -2.35 -4.70
N PHE A 195 2.59 -2.29 -5.96
CA PHE A 195 2.08 -1.44 -7.03
C PHE A 195 2.36 -2.12 -8.39
N PRO A 196 1.80 -1.64 -9.52
CA PRO A 196 2.11 -2.18 -10.84
C PRO A 196 3.61 -2.14 -11.11
N THR A 197 4.20 -3.30 -11.44
CA THR A 197 5.64 -3.41 -11.71
C THR A 197 6.03 -2.56 -12.92
N ILE A 198 7.05 -1.74 -12.78
CA ILE A 198 7.66 -0.97 -13.85
C ILE A 198 8.94 -1.70 -14.28
N ALA A 199 9.03 -2.02 -15.57
CA ALA A 199 10.20 -2.65 -16.17
C ALA A 199 10.53 -1.91 -17.50
N GLY A 200 11.34 -0.86 -17.42
CA GLY A 200 11.67 -0.01 -18.56
C GLY A 200 13.09 -0.27 -19.09
N SER A 201 13.20 -0.78 -20.33
CA SER A 201 14.46 -1.01 -20.99
C SER A 201 14.86 0.18 -21.87
N GLY A 202 16.15 0.53 -21.90
CA GLY A 202 16.67 1.62 -22.72
C GLY A 202 15.95 2.95 -22.46
N ALA A 203 15.34 3.54 -23.49
CA ALA A 203 14.62 4.81 -23.39
C ALA A 203 13.38 4.74 -22.49
N ASN A 204 12.72 3.58 -22.37
CA ASN A 204 11.54 3.39 -21.52
C ASN A 204 11.87 3.62 -20.04
N GLY A 205 13.09 3.32 -19.60
CA GLY A 205 13.57 3.60 -18.24
C GLY A 205 13.68 5.10 -17.89
N THR A 206 13.41 6.01 -18.81
CA THR A 206 13.34 7.45 -18.55
C THR A 206 11.92 7.93 -18.22
N MET A 207 10.91 7.09 -18.38
CA MET A 207 9.51 7.38 -18.03
C MET A 207 9.22 6.90 -16.61
N LEU A 208 8.83 7.81 -15.70
CA LEU A 208 8.70 7.51 -14.28
C LEU A 208 7.64 6.44 -13.97
N HIS A 209 6.48 6.50 -14.62
CA HIS A 209 5.40 5.52 -14.43
C HIS A 209 5.13 4.75 -15.72
N TYR A 210 6.21 4.15 -16.28
CA TYR A 210 6.11 3.27 -17.45
C TYR A 210 5.49 1.94 -17.05
N ASP A 211 4.30 1.64 -17.55
CA ASP A 211 3.51 0.45 -17.16
C ASP A 211 3.24 -0.52 -18.34
N THR A 212 3.63 -0.16 -19.53
CA THR A 212 3.39 -0.98 -20.73
C THR A 212 4.20 -2.27 -20.73
N ASN A 213 5.48 -2.22 -20.33
CA ASN A 213 6.39 -3.35 -20.17
C ASN A 213 6.39 -4.32 -21.37
N ARG A 214 6.51 -3.81 -22.62
CA ARG A 214 6.35 -4.63 -23.83
C ARG A 214 7.58 -4.76 -24.71
N ASP A 215 8.54 -3.89 -24.54
CA ASP A 215 9.68 -3.83 -25.43
C ASP A 215 10.71 -4.94 -25.18
N VAL A 216 11.55 -5.17 -26.18
CA VAL A 216 12.66 -6.11 -26.08
C VAL A 216 13.83 -5.44 -25.36
N CYS A 217 14.42 -6.14 -24.42
CA CYS A 217 15.64 -5.71 -23.75
C CYS A 217 16.84 -6.00 -24.63
N GLU A 218 17.32 -4.98 -25.32
CA GLU A 218 18.44 -5.09 -26.25
C GLU A 218 19.79 -5.22 -25.52
N ASP A 219 20.78 -5.77 -26.23
CA ASP A 219 22.15 -5.85 -25.69
C ASP A 219 22.73 -4.45 -25.44
N GLU A 220 23.64 -4.33 -24.47
CA GLU A 220 24.27 -3.08 -24.02
C GLU A 220 23.28 -1.99 -23.56
N THR A 221 21.98 -2.33 -23.36
CA THR A 221 21.02 -1.40 -22.72
C THR A 221 20.93 -1.63 -21.21
N LEU A 222 20.31 -0.67 -20.53
CA LEU A 222 19.94 -0.78 -19.11
C LEU A 222 18.48 -1.16 -18.99
N LEU A 223 18.16 -2.01 -18.01
CA LEU A 223 16.79 -2.23 -17.55
C LEU A 223 16.64 -1.54 -16.18
N LEU A 224 15.71 -0.60 -16.10
CA LEU A 224 15.22 -0.05 -14.83
C LEU A 224 14.04 -0.89 -14.39
N MET A 225 14.08 -1.38 -13.17
CA MET A 225 12.92 -1.99 -12.53
C MET A 225 12.56 -1.24 -11.26
N ASP A 226 11.30 -0.80 -11.19
CA ASP A 226 10.68 -0.22 -10.01
C ASP A 226 9.54 -1.13 -9.56
N LEU A 227 9.67 -1.71 -8.38
CA LEU A 227 8.90 -2.86 -7.97
C LEU A 227 8.89 -3.06 -6.45
N GLY A 228 7.91 -3.79 -5.97
CA GLY A 228 7.82 -4.12 -4.55
C GLY A 228 6.87 -5.27 -4.29
N ALA A 229 7.18 -6.08 -3.29
CA ALA A 229 6.28 -7.09 -2.76
C ALA A 229 5.38 -6.48 -1.67
N LYS A 230 4.14 -6.95 -1.61
CA LYS A 230 3.22 -6.73 -0.49
C LYS A 230 3.18 -7.99 0.36
N PHE A 231 3.46 -7.86 1.65
CA PHE A 231 3.46 -8.96 2.60
C PHE A 231 2.66 -8.59 3.83
N GLN A 232 1.61 -9.33 4.11
CA GLN A 232 0.66 -9.09 5.21
C GLN A 232 0.18 -7.63 5.31
N GLY A 233 -0.08 -7.01 4.13
CA GLY A 233 -0.56 -5.64 4.03
C GLY A 233 0.51 -4.56 4.05
N TYR A 234 1.80 -4.89 4.31
CA TYR A 234 2.94 -3.97 4.26
C TYR A 234 3.70 -4.12 2.95
N CYS A 235 4.20 -3.01 2.42
CA CYS A 235 4.75 -2.92 1.09
C CYS A 235 6.24 -2.56 1.12
N ALA A 236 7.02 -3.16 0.22
CA ALA A 236 8.32 -2.65 -0.19
C ALA A 236 8.17 -1.80 -1.45
N ASP A 237 9.17 -0.95 -1.70
CA ASP A 237 9.31 -0.09 -2.85
C ASP A 237 10.80 0.08 -3.15
N ILE A 238 11.25 -0.56 -4.24
CA ILE A 238 12.68 -0.63 -4.57
C ILE A 238 12.88 -0.41 -6.06
N THR A 239 13.60 0.64 -6.43
CA THR A 239 14.05 0.84 -7.81
C THR A 239 15.50 0.41 -7.97
N ARG A 240 15.81 -0.35 -9.02
CA ARG A 240 17.17 -0.70 -9.42
C ARG A 240 17.32 -0.64 -10.94
N THR A 241 18.49 -0.15 -11.40
CA THR A 241 18.86 -0.11 -12.82
C THR A 241 20.13 -0.93 -13.02
N TYR A 242 20.10 -1.85 -13.97
CA TYR A 242 21.22 -2.76 -14.24
C TYR A 242 21.30 -3.11 -15.72
N PRO A 243 22.52 -3.47 -16.23
CA PRO A 243 22.70 -3.80 -17.64
C PRO A 243 22.05 -5.14 -17.98
N VAL A 244 21.36 -5.17 -19.12
CA VAL A 244 20.65 -6.36 -19.62
C VAL A 244 21.60 -7.55 -19.81
N ASN A 245 22.84 -7.31 -20.26
CA ASN A 245 23.85 -8.33 -20.45
C ASN A 245 24.75 -8.57 -19.21
N GLY A 246 24.40 -7.97 -18.05
CA GLY A 246 25.16 -8.12 -16.79
C GLY A 246 26.46 -7.29 -16.72
N LYS A 247 26.77 -6.48 -17.74
CA LYS A 247 28.00 -5.68 -17.80
C LYS A 247 27.72 -4.24 -18.17
N TYR A 248 28.08 -3.31 -17.28
CA TYR A 248 28.00 -1.87 -17.59
C TYR A 248 29.07 -1.49 -18.63
N THR A 249 28.69 -0.64 -19.61
CA THR A 249 29.66 0.14 -20.35
C THR A 249 30.30 1.19 -19.43
N ASP A 250 31.46 1.74 -19.82
CA ASP A 250 32.13 2.77 -19.00
C ASP A 250 31.24 3.98 -18.75
N ARG A 251 30.48 4.40 -19.79
CA ARG A 251 29.54 5.53 -19.64
C ARG A 251 28.37 5.23 -18.72
N GLN A 252 27.76 4.07 -18.87
CA GLN A 252 26.69 3.63 -17.97
C GLN A 252 27.18 3.58 -16.53
N ARG A 253 28.38 3.05 -16.30
CA ARG A 253 28.97 2.95 -14.97
C ARG A 253 29.22 4.31 -14.34
N GLN A 254 29.76 5.26 -15.10
CA GLN A 254 30.00 6.63 -14.63
C GLN A 254 28.70 7.29 -14.16
N VAL A 255 27.62 7.20 -14.95
CA VAL A 255 26.32 7.78 -14.60
C VAL A 255 25.71 7.06 -13.40
N TYR A 256 25.74 5.72 -13.40
CA TYR A 256 25.25 4.90 -12.29
C TYR A 256 25.93 5.26 -10.96
N ASP A 257 27.25 5.44 -10.95
CA ASP A 257 28.01 5.75 -9.75
C ASP A 257 27.64 7.14 -9.18
N VAL A 258 27.27 8.13 -10.02
CA VAL A 258 26.75 9.43 -9.58
C VAL A 258 25.39 9.27 -8.88
N VAL A 259 24.49 8.51 -9.49
CA VAL A 259 23.15 8.26 -8.90
C VAL A 259 23.28 7.47 -7.57
N LEU A 260 24.15 6.47 -7.54
CA LEU A 260 24.43 5.70 -6.33
C LEU A 260 25.02 6.58 -5.21
N ALA A 261 25.91 7.51 -5.55
CA ALA A 261 26.48 8.45 -4.60
C ALA A 261 25.38 9.36 -3.98
N ALA A 262 24.46 9.86 -4.81
CA ALA A 262 23.33 10.66 -4.34
C ALA A 262 22.42 9.86 -3.39
N ASN A 263 22.04 8.63 -3.76
CA ASN A 263 21.24 7.75 -2.93
C ASN A 263 21.91 7.50 -1.55
N ARG A 264 23.21 7.20 -1.55
CA ARG A 264 23.98 6.98 -0.31
C ARG A 264 24.11 8.26 0.54
N ALA A 265 24.26 9.42 -0.08
CA ALA A 265 24.33 10.69 0.63
C ALA A 265 23.03 10.99 1.37
N VAL A 266 21.88 10.80 0.70
CA VAL A 266 20.56 10.95 1.31
C VAL A 266 20.36 9.96 2.46
N ALA A 267 20.65 8.67 2.23
CA ALA A 267 20.49 7.64 3.25
C ALA A 267 21.37 7.93 4.50
N LYS A 268 22.57 8.47 4.30
CA LYS A 268 23.47 8.85 5.41
C LYS A 268 22.99 10.08 6.17
N ALA A 269 22.38 11.03 5.48
CA ALA A 269 21.91 12.29 6.06
C ALA A 269 20.57 12.15 6.77
N ALA A 270 19.71 11.23 6.32
CA ALA A 270 18.35 11.06 6.80
C ALA A 270 18.30 10.80 8.32
N LYS A 271 17.55 11.64 9.02
CA LYS A 271 17.33 11.54 10.46
C LYS A 271 15.96 12.12 10.83
N PRO A 272 15.39 11.76 11.97
CA PRO A 272 14.14 12.34 12.44
C PRO A 272 14.17 13.87 12.47
N GLY A 273 13.10 14.49 12.00
CA GLY A 273 12.93 15.95 11.92
C GLY A 273 13.35 16.59 10.60
N MET A 274 14.01 15.85 9.69
CA MET A 274 14.29 16.35 8.35
C MET A 274 13.02 16.30 7.46
N THR A 275 12.90 17.30 6.62
CA THR A 275 11.85 17.37 5.59
C THR A 275 12.28 16.65 4.31
N LEU A 276 11.29 16.22 3.50
CA LEU A 276 11.58 15.66 2.18
C LEU A 276 12.35 16.64 1.29
N LYS A 277 12.09 17.95 1.44
CA LYS A 277 12.82 18.97 0.67
C LYS A 277 14.31 18.99 1.02
N GLU A 278 14.68 18.92 2.30
CA GLU A 278 16.10 18.88 2.71
C GLU A 278 16.80 17.63 2.16
N LEU A 279 16.13 16.48 2.12
CA LEU A 279 16.67 15.26 1.53
C LEU A 279 16.82 15.36 0.00
N ASP A 280 15.85 15.97 -0.68
CA ASP A 280 15.87 16.23 -2.11
C ASP A 280 16.99 17.22 -2.49
N ASP A 281 17.20 18.28 -1.71
CA ASP A 281 18.29 19.24 -1.92
C ASP A 281 19.67 18.52 -1.85
N ILE A 282 19.87 17.59 -0.89
CA ILE A 282 21.11 16.80 -0.80
C ILE A 282 21.30 15.93 -2.06
N ALA A 283 20.24 15.30 -2.55
CA ALA A 283 20.33 14.50 -3.77
C ALA A 283 20.68 15.37 -4.99
N LYS A 284 20.05 16.53 -5.14
CA LYS A 284 20.27 17.49 -6.22
C LYS A 284 21.70 18.03 -6.25
N ASP A 285 22.27 18.34 -5.10
CA ASP A 285 23.65 18.83 -5.00
C ASP A 285 24.63 17.77 -5.54
N VAL A 286 24.51 16.51 -5.07
CA VAL A 286 25.39 15.42 -5.51
C VAL A 286 25.20 15.10 -6.99
N LEU A 287 23.96 15.05 -7.47
CA LEU A 287 23.64 14.81 -8.89
C LEU A 287 24.17 15.95 -9.76
N GLY A 288 23.95 17.22 -9.37
CA GLY A 288 24.40 18.40 -10.10
C GLY A 288 25.92 18.41 -10.26
N GLU A 289 26.68 18.24 -9.18
CA GLU A 289 28.13 18.13 -9.25
C GLU A 289 28.60 16.96 -10.14
N GLY A 290 27.96 15.80 -10.01
CA GLY A 290 28.29 14.64 -10.81
C GLY A 290 28.01 14.84 -12.30
N CYS A 291 26.84 15.43 -12.63
CA CYS A 291 26.45 15.72 -14.02
C CYS A 291 27.41 16.73 -14.69
N VAL A 292 27.80 17.79 -13.98
CA VAL A 292 28.83 18.76 -14.48
C VAL A 292 30.14 18.04 -14.74
N LYS A 293 30.64 17.21 -13.82
CA LYS A 293 31.91 16.46 -14.03
C LYS A 293 31.84 15.50 -15.22
N LEU A 294 30.67 14.97 -15.54
CA LEU A 294 30.47 14.08 -16.69
C LEU A 294 30.11 14.79 -17.98
N GLY A 295 30.00 16.14 -17.98
CA GLY A 295 29.62 16.94 -19.14
C GLY A 295 28.19 16.66 -19.62
N LEU A 296 27.27 16.38 -18.67
CA LEU A 296 25.84 16.16 -18.97
C LEU A 296 25.04 17.47 -18.86
N ILE A 297 25.52 18.41 -18.08
CA ILE A 297 24.99 19.76 -17.91
C ILE A 297 26.16 20.75 -17.79
#